data_8e78f0278abdf731c582f8f01a33d0c8
#
_entry.id   8e78f0278abdf731c582f8f01a33d0c8
#
_cell.length_a   1.000
_cell.length_b   1.000
_cell.length_c   1.000
_cell.angle_alpha   90.00
_cell.angle_beta   90.00
_cell.angle_gamma   90.00
#
_symmetry.space_group_name_H-M   'P 1'
#
loop_
_entity.id
_entity.type
_entity.pdbx_description
1 polymer ?
#
loop_
_entity_poly.entity_id
_entity_poly.type
_entity_poly.pdbx_seq_one_letter_code
_entity_poly.pdbx_strand_id
1 'polypeptide(L)'
;MRLAVRATLIGLALILASLTARAQDLSTFLAVPPAPGAWASYRIQTSWPGRTKTERFNLAVTGSEGVEGQERVWIEAWPTDFARYKDGVMRLLLKAAPSQEEALNPFLQASALAYQEPGQEAFKLSDGALSFMHSQAKKIKVDQKKADLTPESATSTKGVTFECSRVQISTTTESNLFGRSVKVTETGVYWFSDRTPFRLVKAEIERVQEQKGKEERRRTITVTLREGEATGATSQFPKPVTREKGLLGLLFN
;
A
#
# COMPACT_ATOMS: atom_id res chain seq x y z
N MET A 1 22.82 16.82 -22.89
CA MET A 1 22.38 17.14 -21.51
C MET A 1 20.85 17.28 -21.38
N ARG A 2 20.10 17.97 -22.23
CA ARG A 2 18.63 18.13 -22.09
C ARG A 2 17.80 16.83 -22.24
N LEU A 3 18.26 15.84 -23.01
CA LEU A 3 17.57 14.56 -23.18
C LEU A 3 17.70 13.66 -21.93
N ALA A 4 18.89 13.61 -21.31
CA ALA A 4 19.14 12.82 -20.11
C ALA A 4 18.30 13.31 -18.92
N VAL A 5 18.18 14.64 -18.73
CA VAL A 5 17.34 15.25 -17.68
C VAL A 5 15.87 14.92 -17.88
N ARG A 6 15.37 14.89 -19.14
CA ARG A 6 13.98 14.50 -19.43
C ARG A 6 13.70 13.02 -19.16
N ALA A 7 14.64 12.13 -19.48
CA ALA A 7 14.51 10.69 -19.16
C ALA A 7 14.50 10.45 -17.65
N THR A 8 15.35 11.15 -16.89
CA THR A 8 15.38 11.09 -15.41
C THR A 8 14.06 11.54 -14.80
N LEU A 9 13.48 12.64 -15.30
CA LEU A 9 12.20 13.16 -14.82
C LEU A 9 11.02 12.22 -15.13
N ILE A 10 11.04 11.56 -16.28
CA ILE A 10 10.00 10.59 -16.67
C ILE A 10 10.08 9.34 -15.79
N GLY A 11 11.29 8.82 -15.54
CA GLY A 11 11.49 7.68 -14.62
C GLY A 11 11.00 7.98 -13.21
N LEU A 12 11.33 9.17 -12.69
CA LEU A 12 10.91 9.61 -11.35
C LEU A 12 9.38 9.77 -11.25
N ALA A 13 8.72 10.27 -12.31
CA ALA A 13 7.26 10.38 -12.37
C ALA A 13 6.57 9.01 -12.35
N LEU A 14 7.15 8.00 -12.99
CA LEU A 14 6.61 6.63 -12.99
C LEU A 14 6.72 5.96 -11.63
N ILE A 15 7.83 6.18 -10.90
CA ILE A 15 8.01 5.69 -9.52
C ILE A 15 6.92 6.27 -8.62
N LEU A 16 6.71 7.58 -8.67
CA LEU A 16 5.77 8.27 -7.80
C LEU A 16 4.32 7.94 -8.14
N ALA A 17 3.99 7.75 -9.43
CA ALA A 17 2.65 7.29 -9.83
C ALA A 17 2.36 5.86 -9.35
N SER A 18 3.36 4.97 -9.31
CA SER A 18 3.18 3.63 -8.74
C SER A 18 3.06 3.65 -7.22
N LEU A 19 3.79 4.53 -6.53
CA LEU A 19 3.69 4.72 -5.09
C LEU A 19 2.30 5.24 -4.68
N THR A 20 1.75 6.22 -5.40
CA THR A 20 0.43 6.78 -5.08
C THR A 20 -0.70 5.78 -5.30
N ALA A 21 -0.65 5.01 -6.38
CA ALA A 21 -1.69 4.03 -6.67
C ALA A 21 -1.75 2.89 -5.64
N ARG A 22 -0.58 2.51 -5.08
CA ARG A 22 -0.50 1.41 -4.10
C ARG A 22 -0.52 1.88 -2.65
N ALA A 23 -0.16 3.13 -2.35
CA ALA A 23 -0.33 3.70 -1.01
C ALA A 23 -1.80 3.66 -0.57
N GLN A 24 -2.73 3.92 -1.50
CA GLN A 24 -4.16 3.83 -1.23
C GLN A 24 -4.61 2.39 -0.96
N ASP A 25 -4.10 1.42 -1.73
CA ASP A 25 -4.40 0.01 -1.50
C ASP A 25 -3.93 -0.42 -0.10
N LEU A 26 -2.75 0.04 0.35
CA LEU A 26 -2.20 -0.27 1.67
C LEU A 26 -2.91 0.49 2.80
N SER A 27 -3.35 1.73 2.61
CA SER A 27 -3.94 2.55 3.68
C SER A 27 -5.17 1.90 4.31
N THR A 28 -5.96 1.18 3.52
CA THR A 28 -7.14 0.46 4.02
C THR A 28 -6.77 -0.64 5.02
N PHE A 29 -5.62 -1.29 4.83
CA PHE A 29 -5.14 -2.37 5.70
C PHE A 29 -4.33 -1.85 6.90
N LEU A 30 -3.75 -0.66 6.79
CA LEU A 30 -2.75 -0.15 7.72
C LEU A 30 -3.26 1.00 8.60
N ALA A 31 -4.56 1.30 8.55
CA ALA A 31 -5.15 2.34 9.39
C ALA A 31 -4.91 2.11 10.90
N VAL A 32 -4.91 0.84 11.33
CA VAL A 32 -4.51 0.41 12.67
C VAL A 32 -3.69 -0.86 12.49
N PRO A 33 -2.36 -0.80 12.51
CA PRO A 33 -1.53 -1.99 12.41
C PRO A 33 -1.81 -2.96 13.55
N PRO A 34 -1.97 -4.26 13.29
CA PRO A 34 -2.12 -5.25 14.34
C PRO A 34 -0.80 -5.48 15.10
N ALA A 35 -0.87 -6.24 16.19
CA ALA A 35 0.30 -6.60 16.98
C ALA A 35 1.34 -7.40 16.15
N PRO A 36 2.63 -7.34 16.54
CA PRO A 36 3.68 -8.18 15.94
C PRO A 36 3.32 -9.66 15.99
N GLY A 37 3.60 -10.38 14.90
CA GLY A 37 3.22 -11.78 14.71
C GLY A 37 1.95 -11.98 13.87
N ALA A 38 1.14 -10.95 13.70
CA ALA A 38 -0.09 -11.01 12.91
C ALA A 38 0.19 -11.10 11.40
N TRP A 39 -0.62 -11.89 10.69
CA TRP A 39 -0.55 -11.98 9.25
C TRP A 39 -1.93 -12.21 8.63
N ALA A 40 -2.09 -11.83 7.36
CA ALA A 40 -3.27 -12.12 6.56
C ALA A 40 -2.92 -12.31 5.08
N SER A 41 -3.72 -13.11 4.41
CA SER A 41 -3.67 -13.36 2.97
C SER A 41 -5.01 -13.03 2.35
N TYR A 42 -4.99 -12.28 1.25
CA TYR A 42 -6.16 -11.84 0.51
C TYR A 42 -6.15 -12.35 -0.93
N ARG A 43 -7.32 -12.55 -1.49
CA ARG A 43 -7.54 -12.63 -2.92
C ARG A 43 -7.96 -11.25 -3.40
N ILE A 44 -7.22 -10.69 -4.35
CA ILE A 44 -7.55 -9.44 -5.02
C ILE A 44 -7.94 -9.76 -6.46
N GLN A 45 -9.15 -9.39 -6.84
CA GLN A 45 -9.64 -9.51 -8.20
C GLN A 45 -9.84 -8.11 -8.76
N THR A 46 -9.12 -7.78 -9.83
CA THR A 46 -9.24 -6.50 -10.52
C THR A 46 -9.83 -6.74 -11.90
N SER A 47 -10.92 -6.04 -12.21
CA SER A 47 -11.62 -6.13 -13.49
C SER A 47 -11.56 -4.80 -14.23
N TRP A 48 -11.22 -4.87 -15.52
CA TRP A 48 -11.26 -3.79 -16.50
C TRP A 48 -12.21 -4.20 -17.64
N PRO A 49 -12.61 -3.29 -18.52
CA PRO A 49 -13.32 -3.68 -19.72
C PRO A 49 -12.57 -4.78 -20.48
N GLY A 50 -13.22 -5.93 -20.67
CA GLY A 50 -12.70 -7.07 -21.43
C GLY A 50 -11.66 -7.95 -20.74
N ARG A 51 -11.26 -7.68 -19.48
CA ARG A 51 -10.29 -8.54 -18.78
C ARG A 51 -10.46 -8.52 -17.25
N THR A 52 -10.09 -9.61 -16.62
CA THR A 52 -10.01 -9.73 -15.17
C THR A 52 -8.66 -10.36 -14.78
N LYS A 53 -8.04 -9.85 -13.70
CA LYS A 53 -6.84 -10.41 -13.10
C LYS A 53 -7.14 -10.78 -11.66
N THR A 54 -6.71 -11.95 -11.23
CA THR A 54 -6.80 -12.38 -9.83
C THR A 54 -5.39 -12.59 -9.29
N GLU A 55 -5.12 -12.03 -8.12
CA GLU A 55 -3.83 -12.09 -7.46
C GLU A 55 -4.02 -12.48 -5.99
N ARG A 56 -2.99 -13.07 -5.42
CA ARG A 56 -2.85 -13.24 -3.97
C ARG A 56 -2.06 -12.06 -3.44
N PHE A 57 -2.50 -11.48 -2.32
CA PHE A 57 -1.81 -10.42 -1.62
C PHE A 57 -1.68 -10.80 -0.14
N ASN A 58 -0.51 -10.60 0.44
CA ASN A 58 -0.22 -10.99 1.80
C ASN A 58 0.32 -9.80 2.59
N LEU A 59 -0.02 -9.76 3.87
CA LEU A 59 0.46 -8.80 4.86
C LEU A 59 0.95 -9.54 6.09
N ALA A 60 2.03 -9.03 6.71
CA ALA A 60 2.53 -9.55 7.98
C ALA A 60 3.13 -8.43 8.82
N VAL A 61 2.93 -8.48 10.14
CA VAL A 61 3.64 -7.65 11.11
C VAL A 61 4.75 -8.49 11.71
N THR A 62 5.99 -8.24 11.29
CA THR A 62 7.13 -9.12 11.55
C THR A 62 7.98 -8.71 12.74
N GLY A 63 7.64 -7.64 13.43
CA GLY A 63 8.32 -7.18 14.65
C GLY A 63 7.93 -5.76 15.00
N SER A 64 8.47 -5.28 16.12
CA SER A 64 8.37 -3.88 16.55
C SER A 64 9.72 -3.36 17.03
N GLU A 65 9.89 -2.05 17.02
CA GLU A 65 11.05 -1.35 17.60
C GLU A 65 10.65 0.03 18.10
N GLY A 66 11.35 0.51 19.13
CA GLY A 66 11.24 1.87 19.61
C GLY A 66 12.13 2.81 18.81
N VAL A 67 11.57 3.85 18.23
CA VAL A 67 12.29 4.89 17.52
C VAL A 67 11.84 6.24 18.07
N GLU A 68 12.78 7.05 18.58
CA GLU A 68 12.52 8.39 19.15
C GLU A 68 11.39 8.40 20.22
N GLY A 69 11.34 7.35 21.06
CA GLY A 69 10.32 7.21 22.10
C GLY A 69 8.94 6.78 21.61
N GLN A 70 8.78 6.48 20.33
CA GLN A 70 7.54 5.97 19.73
C GLN A 70 7.69 4.51 19.34
N GLU A 71 6.67 3.70 19.64
CA GLU A 71 6.62 2.33 19.15
C GLU A 71 6.31 2.33 17.66
N ARG A 72 7.07 1.53 16.90
CA ARG A 72 6.89 1.30 15.47
C ARG A 72 6.84 -0.18 15.18
N VAL A 73 6.15 -0.54 14.11
CA VAL A 73 5.97 -1.93 13.69
C VAL A 73 6.52 -2.13 12.29
N TRP A 74 7.18 -3.26 12.09
CA TRP A 74 7.63 -3.71 10.78
C TRP A 74 6.49 -4.43 10.06
N ILE A 75 6.02 -3.85 8.96
CA ILE A 75 4.97 -4.44 8.12
C ILE A 75 5.60 -4.87 6.80
N GLU A 76 5.34 -6.11 6.42
CA GLU A 76 5.71 -6.68 5.14
C GLU A 76 4.45 -6.89 4.29
N ALA A 77 4.53 -6.53 3.00
CA ALA A 77 3.47 -6.68 2.01
C ALA A 77 4.03 -7.31 0.75
N TRP A 78 3.34 -8.34 0.20
CA TRP A 78 3.74 -9.01 -1.04
C TRP A 78 2.58 -9.72 -1.75
N PRO A 79 2.62 -9.85 -3.12
CA PRO A 79 3.56 -9.17 -4.00
C PRO A 79 3.29 -7.68 -4.09
N THR A 80 4.33 -6.87 -4.21
CA THR A 80 4.24 -5.42 -4.40
C THR A 80 5.17 -4.97 -5.51
N ASP A 81 4.81 -3.86 -6.18
CA ASP A 81 5.72 -3.18 -7.08
C ASP A 81 6.28 -1.95 -6.36
N PHE A 82 7.55 -1.67 -6.55
CA PHE A 82 8.20 -0.49 -6.00
C PHE A 82 9.16 0.10 -7.03
N ALA A 83 8.93 1.34 -7.42
CA ALA A 83 9.69 1.98 -8.49
C ALA A 83 9.61 1.17 -9.80
N ARG A 84 10.72 0.65 -10.28
CA ARG A 84 10.82 -0.23 -11.45
C ARG A 84 10.76 -1.72 -11.10
N TYR A 85 10.87 -2.05 -9.82
CA TYR A 85 10.89 -3.42 -9.32
C TYR A 85 9.47 -3.99 -9.24
N LYS A 86 9.33 -5.28 -9.55
CA LYS A 86 8.02 -5.95 -9.68
C LYS A 86 7.89 -7.16 -8.77
N ASP A 87 6.66 -7.40 -8.36
CA ASP A 87 6.25 -8.62 -7.65
C ASP A 87 7.07 -8.96 -6.39
N GLY A 88 7.73 -7.95 -5.81
CA GLY A 88 8.62 -8.14 -4.67
C GLY A 88 7.91 -8.07 -3.32
N VAL A 89 8.73 -8.12 -2.28
CA VAL A 89 8.32 -7.89 -0.90
C VAL A 89 8.72 -6.48 -0.50
N MET A 90 7.76 -5.68 -0.04
CA MET A 90 7.99 -4.36 0.56
C MET A 90 7.94 -4.50 2.07
N ARG A 91 8.89 -3.91 2.77
CA ARG A 91 8.93 -3.84 4.23
C ARG A 91 8.98 -2.38 4.66
N LEU A 92 8.04 -1.98 5.52
CA LEU A 92 7.89 -0.62 6.03
C LEU A 92 7.98 -0.64 7.56
N LEU A 93 8.69 0.33 8.12
CA LEU A 93 8.66 0.61 9.55
C LEU A 93 7.69 1.76 9.80
N LEU A 94 6.52 1.47 10.34
CA LEU A 94 5.41 2.39 10.53
C LEU A 94 5.13 2.63 12.01
N LYS A 95 4.51 3.77 12.37
CA LYS A 95 4.00 4.01 13.72
C LYS A 95 2.94 2.96 14.09
N ALA A 96 3.01 2.45 15.32
CA ALA A 96 1.99 1.54 15.84
C ALA A 96 0.64 2.26 16.04
N ALA A 97 0.67 3.58 16.32
CA ALA A 97 -0.50 4.43 16.47
C ALA A 97 -0.36 5.69 15.57
N PRO A 98 -0.68 5.59 14.27
CA PRO A 98 -0.61 6.71 13.36
C PRO A 98 -1.75 7.72 13.60
N SER A 99 -1.52 8.99 13.26
CA SER A 99 -2.61 9.96 13.11
C SER A 99 -3.51 9.58 11.91
N GLN A 100 -4.69 10.19 11.83
CA GLN A 100 -5.61 9.94 10.71
C GLN A 100 -4.97 10.25 9.34
N GLU A 101 -4.24 11.36 9.24
CA GLU A 101 -3.52 11.74 8.01
C GLU A 101 -2.44 10.71 7.64
N GLU A 102 -1.65 10.28 8.62
CA GLU A 102 -0.60 9.28 8.43
C GLU A 102 -1.18 7.90 8.04
N ALA A 103 -2.32 7.53 8.61
CA ALA A 103 -3.01 6.30 8.25
C ALA A 103 -3.49 6.30 6.80
N LEU A 104 -3.91 7.45 6.27
CA LEU A 104 -4.32 7.61 4.86
C LEU A 104 -3.14 7.57 3.87
N ASN A 105 -1.93 7.86 4.34
CA ASN A 105 -0.73 7.83 3.51
C ASN A 105 0.45 7.21 4.28
N PRO A 106 0.58 5.87 4.30
CA PRO A 106 1.62 5.16 5.05
C PRO A 106 3.04 5.61 4.74
N PHE A 107 3.30 6.15 3.55
CA PHE A 107 4.63 6.66 3.18
C PHE A 107 4.99 7.97 3.87
N LEU A 108 4.02 8.72 4.44
CA LEU A 108 4.32 9.89 5.27
C LEU A 108 4.97 9.54 6.61
N GLN A 109 4.63 8.38 7.14
CA GLN A 109 5.08 7.94 8.48
C GLN A 109 6.20 6.90 8.46
N ALA A 110 6.52 6.35 7.29
CA ALA A 110 7.54 5.30 7.18
C ALA A 110 8.91 5.84 7.62
N SER A 111 9.48 5.32 8.71
CA SER A 111 10.82 5.66 9.16
C SER A 111 11.90 4.81 8.50
N ALA A 112 11.54 3.71 7.90
CA ALA A 112 12.39 2.91 7.04
C ALA A 112 11.57 2.21 5.96
N LEU A 113 12.19 1.96 4.81
CA LEU A 113 11.65 1.14 3.74
C LEU A 113 12.73 0.22 3.21
N ALA A 114 12.41 -1.07 3.13
CA ALA A 114 13.24 -2.05 2.43
C ALA A 114 12.40 -2.75 1.35
N TYR A 115 13.07 -3.24 0.33
CA TYR A 115 12.43 -3.95 -0.78
C TYR A 115 13.31 -5.11 -1.27
N GLN A 116 12.65 -6.18 -1.65
CA GLN A 116 13.30 -7.35 -2.26
C GLN A 116 12.50 -7.81 -3.47
N GLU A 117 13.10 -7.79 -4.64
CA GLU A 117 12.56 -8.40 -5.85
C GLU A 117 12.80 -9.91 -5.82
N PRO A 118 11.93 -10.75 -6.41
CA PRO A 118 12.13 -12.18 -6.45
C PRO A 118 13.51 -12.56 -7.03
N GLY A 119 14.25 -13.39 -6.30
CA GLY A 119 15.58 -13.84 -6.71
C GLY A 119 16.70 -12.79 -6.64
N GLN A 120 16.43 -11.60 -6.11
CA GLN A 120 17.42 -10.54 -5.96
C GLN A 120 17.75 -10.30 -4.49
N GLU A 121 18.88 -9.64 -4.26
CA GLU A 121 19.29 -9.20 -2.94
C GLU A 121 18.36 -8.05 -2.46
N ALA A 122 17.95 -8.13 -1.19
CA ALA A 122 17.18 -7.07 -0.56
C ALA A 122 18.00 -5.77 -0.42
N PHE A 123 17.32 -4.64 -0.49
CA PHE A 123 17.92 -3.34 -0.22
C PHE A 123 17.00 -2.49 0.66
N LYS A 124 17.58 -1.57 1.41
CA LYS A 124 16.87 -0.51 2.13
C LYS A 124 17.08 0.84 1.41
N LEU A 125 16.15 1.75 1.58
CA LEU A 125 16.34 3.14 1.12
C LEU A 125 17.35 3.84 2.00
N SER A 126 18.23 4.64 1.38
CA SER A 126 19.04 5.60 2.11
C SER A 126 18.17 6.71 2.70
N ASP A 127 18.64 7.39 3.74
CA ASP A 127 17.92 8.50 4.39
C ASP A 127 17.55 9.61 3.40
N GLY A 128 18.43 9.92 2.45
CA GLY A 128 18.14 10.90 1.39
C GLY A 128 17.00 10.46 0.45
N ALA A 129 16.94 9.17 0.11
CA ALA A 129 15.86 8.62 -0.71
C ALA A 129 14.54 8.59 0.06
N LEU A 130 14.57 8.24 1.35
CA LEU A 130 13.41 8.25 2.23
C LEU A 130 12.87 9.66 2.43
N SER A 131 13.74 10.64 2.72
CA SER A 131 13.38 12.05 2.86
C SER A 131 12.76 12.61 1.58
N PHE A 132 13.30 12.25 0.41
CA PHE A 132 12.70 12.60 -0.87
C PHE A 132 11.31 11.99 -1.01
N MET A 133 11.12 10.71 -0.69
CA MET A 133 9.83 10.04 -0.70
C MET A 133 8.81 10.77 0.18
N HIS A 134 9.18 11.15 1.41
CA HIS A 134 8.34 11.95 2.31
C HIS A 134 7.97 13.31 1.69
N SER A 135 8.92 14.00 1.07
CA SER A 135 8.66 15.29 0.44
C SER A 135 7.66 15.20 -0.72
N GLN A 136 7.63 14.08 -1.43
CA GLN A 136 6.65 13.83 -2.49
C GLN A 136 5.31 13.38 -1.90
N ALA A 137 5.31 12.54 -0.87
CA ALA A 137 4.11 12.09 -0.19
C ALA A 137 3.31 13.26 0.39
N LYS A 138 3.97 14.30 0.92
CA LYS A 138 3.34 15.55 1.38
C LYS A 138 2.61 16.36 0.29
N LYS A 139 2.95 16.15 -0.98
CA LYS A 139 2.28 16.82 -2.11
C LYS A 139 1.01 16.10 -2.57
N ILE A 140 0.73 14.95 -2.00
CA ILE A 140 -0.44 14.16 -2.30
C ILE A 140 -1.56 14.62 -1.37
N LYS A 141 -2.64 15.13 -1.94
CA LYS A 141 -3.85 15.50 -1.20
C LYS A 141 -4.76 14.28 -1.17
N VAL A 142 -5.19 13.90 0.02
CA VAL A 142 -6.15 12.80 0.23
C VAL A 142 -7.38 13.37 0.93
N ASP A 143 -8.53 13.28 0.29
CA ASP A 143 -9.84 13.54 0.89
C ASP A 143 -10.58 12.22 1.04
N GLN A 144 -11.06 11.92 2.25
CA GLN A 144 -11.78 10.69 2.54
C GLN A 144 -13.10 11.00 3.26
N LYS A 145 -14.18 10.43 2.73
CA LYS A 145 -15.51 10.44 3.33
C LYS A 145 -15.91 9.02 3.70
N LYS A 146 -16.51 8.87 4.88
CA LYS A 146 -17.00 7.58 5.40
C LYS A 146 -18.47 7.70 5.77
N ALA A 147 -19.22 6.63 5.50
CA ALA A 147 -20.59 6.48 5.94
C ALA A 147 -20.79 5.05 6.44
N ASP A 148 -21.26 4.90 7.68
CA ASP A 148 -21.61 3.59 8.22
C ASP A 148 -22.88 3.07 7.54
N LEU A 149 -22.87 1.80 7.22
CA LEU A 149 -23.98 1.07 6.63
C LEU A 149 -24.48 0.02 7.64
N THR A 150 -25.66 -0.54 7.37
CA THR A 150 -26.19 -1.65 8.18
C THR A 150 -25.16 -2.78 8.25
N PRO A 151 -24.85 -3.30 9.44
CA PRO A 151 -23.96 -4.44 9.63
C PRO A 151 -24.42 -5.64 8.79
N GLU A 152 -23.45 -6.39 8.27
CA GLU A 152 -23.70 -7.54 7.40
C GLU A 152 -22.59 -8.56 7.54
N SER A 153 -22.91 -9.85 7.50
CA SER A 153 -21.90 -10.91 7.50
C SER A 153 -21.14 -10.96 6.17
N ALA A 154 -19.84 -11.22 6.23
CA ALA A 154 -19.03 -11.47 5.06
C ALA A 154 -18.26 -12.79 5.19
N THR A 155 -18.06 -13.47 4.07
CA THR A 155 -17.43 -14.80 4.03
C THR A 155 -16.07 -14.73 3.34
N SER A 156 -15.05 -15.32 3.98
CA SER A 156 -13.72 -15.49 3.40
C SER A 156 -13.74 -16.48 2.23
N THR A 157 -12.67 -16.52 1.45
CA THR A 157 -12.56 -17.50 0.34
C THR A 157 -12.46 -18.95 0.81
N LYS A 158 -12.20 -19.18 2.10
CA LYS A 158 -12.21 -20.52 2.74
C LYS A 158 -13.56 -20.87 3.37
N GLY A 159 -14.61 -20.08 3.16
CA GLY A 159 -15.95 -20.34 3.66
C GLY A 159 -16.19 -19.93 5.11
N VAL A 160 -15.23 -19.28 5.78
CA VAL A 160 -15.42 -18.77 7.14
C VAL A 160 -16.22 -17.47 7.09
N THR A 161 -17.34 -17.41 7.83
CA THR A 161 -18.22 -16.25 7.93
C THR A 161 -17.88 -15.41 9.16
N PHE A 162 -17.86 -14.09 8.97
CA PHE A 162 -17.57 -13.09 9.98
C PHE A 162 -18.72 -12.10 10.07
N GLU A 163 -19.13 -11.77 11.30
CA GLU A 163 -19.96 -10.59 11.54
C GLU A 163 -19.10 -9.34 11.34
N CYS A 164 -19.59 -8.40 10.52
CA CYS A 164 -18.81 -7.24 10.09
C CYS A 164 -19.56 -5.94 10.32
N SER A 165 -18.82 -4.91 10.73
CA SER A 165 -19.20 -3.53 10.47
C SER A 165 -19.03 -3.26 8.98
N ARG A 166 -20.01 -2.63 8.36
CA ARG A 166 -20.01 -2.32 6.93
C ARG A 166 -19.93 -0.82 6.75
N VAL A 167 -18.96 -0.36 5.97
CA VAL A 167 -18.67 1.07 5.80
C VAL A 167 -18.52 1.38 4.32
N GLN A 168 -19.20 2.42 3.86
CA GLN A 168 -18.91 3.01 2.56
C GLN A 168 -17.79 4.04 2.71
N ILE A 169 -16.74 3.92 1.90
CA ILE A 169 -15.61 4.83 1.89
C ILE A 169 -15.45 5.40 0.47
N SER A 170 -15.36 6.71 0.39
CA SER A 170 -14.98 7.40 -0.84
C SER A 170 -13.70 8.19 -0.58
N THR A 171 -12.65 7.92 -1.35
CA THR A 171 -11.35 8.56 -1.22
C THR A 171 -10.99 9.22 -2.56
N THR A 172 -10.65 10.49 -2.52
CA THR A 172 -10.09 11.20 -3.67
C THR A 172 -8.65 11.55 -3.36
N THR A 173 -7.75 11.15 -4.24
CA THR A 173 -6.32 11.46 -4.15
C THR A 173 -5.91 12.29 -5.34
N GLU A 174 -5.33 13.44 -5.07
CA GLU A 174 -4.78 14.33 -6.09
C GLU A 174 -3.27 14.43 -5.93
N SER A 175 -2.55 14.22 -7.01
CA SER A 175 -1.10 14.40 -7.06
C SER A 175 -0.72 15.25 -8.26
N ASN A 176 0.16 16.21 -8.04
CA ASN A 176 0.76 16.99 -9.10
C ASN A 176 2.29 16.78 -9.08
N LEU A 177 2.72 15.84 -9.87
CA LEU A 177 4.12 15.40 -9.90
C LEU A 177 4.72 15.72 -11.26
N PHE A 178 5.78 16.53 -11.27
CA PHE A 178 6.49 16.94 -12.49
C PHE A 178 5.60 17.52 -13.59
N GLY A 179 4.63 18.36 -13.19
CA GLY A 179 3.69 18.99 -14.12
C GLY A 179 2.59 18.07 -14.67
N ARG A 180 2.50 16.84 -14.15
CA ARG A 180 1.41 15.91 -14.47
C ARG A 180 0.45 15.82 -13.29
N SER A 181 -0.77 16.28 -13.50
CA SER A 181 -1.85 16.11 -12.54
C SER A 181 -2.52 14.76 -12.77
N VAL A 182 -2.61 13.97 -11.70
CA VAL A 182 -3.36 12.70 -11.67
C VAL A 182 -4.33 12.79 -10.51
N LYS A 183 -5.60 12.51 -10.78
CA LYS A 183 -6.64 12.37 -9.78
C LYS A 183 -7.14 10.92 -9.79
N VAL A 184 -7.20 10.32 -8.63
CA VAL A 184 -7.73 8.97 -8.43
C VAL A 184 -8.89 9.07 -7.45
N THR A 185 -10.05 8.60 -7.85
CA THR A 185 -11.22 8.48 -6.99
C THR A 185 -11.53 7.00 -6.78
N GLU A 186 -11.66 6.60 -5.53
CA GLU A 186 -12.06 5.27 -5.12
C GLU A 186 -13.34 5.37 -4.30
N THR A 187 -14.35 4.65 -4.69
CA THR A 187 -15.59 4.51 -3.91
C THR A 187 -15.87 3.04 -3.72
N GLY A 188 -16.03 2.63 -2.47
CA GLY A 188 -16.21 1.21 -2.18
C GLY A 188 -16.98 0.95 -0.90
N VAL A 189 -17.41 -0.30 -0.77
CA VAL A 189 -18.00 -0.84 0.45
C VAL A 189 -16.99 -1.82 1.06
N TYR A 190 -16.77 -1.69 2.37
CA TYR A 190 -15.79 -2.43 3.13
C TYR A 190 -16.49 -3.15 4.29
N TRP A 191 -16.14 -4.40 4.52
CA TRP A 191 -16.60 -5.25 5.63
C TRP A 191 -15.44 -5.47 6.59
N PHE A 192 -15.52 -4.88 7.78
CA PHE A 192 -14.52 -4.98 8.82
C PHE A 192 -14.98 -5.86 9.96
N SER A 193 -14.09 -6.72 10.49
CA SER A 193 -14.31 -7.55 11.67
C SER A 193 -13.09 -7.53 12.58
N ASP A 194 -13.30 -7.33 13.89
CA ASP A 194 -12.22 -7.38 14.89
C ASP A 194 -11.66 -8.80 15.09
N ARG A 195 -12.33 -9.81 14.51
CA ARG A 195 -11.88 -11.20 14.52
C ARG A 195 -10.77 -11.50 13.49
N THR A 196 -10.38 -10.53 12.68
CA THR A 196 -9.30 -10.70 11.70
C THR A 196 -8.14 -9.75 11.99
N PRO A 197 -6.88 -10.15 11.77
CA PRO A 197 -5.72 -9.37 12.19
C PRO A 197 -5.68 -7.94 11.62
N PHE A 198 -5.97 -7.80 10.33
CA PHE A 198 -6.01 -6.50 9.65
C PHE A 198 -7.44 -5.96 9.50
N ARG A 199 -8.39 -6.49 10.25
CA ARG A 199 -9.80 -6.14 10.31
C ARG A 199 -10.57 -6.32 9.01
N LEU A 200 -9.97 -6.17 7.84
CA LEU A 200 -10.66 -6.29 6.56
C LEU A 200 -10.99 -7.75 6.24
N VAL A 201 -12.27 -8.03 5.98
CA VAL A 201 -12.78 -9.32 5.50
C VAL A 201 -13.05 -9.28 4.01
N LYS A 202 -13.71 -8.19 3.56
CA LYS A 202 -14.08 -7.99 2.15
C LYS A 202 -14.08 -6.51 1.81
N ALA A 203 -13.77 -6.17 0.54
CA ALA A 203 -14.06 -4.87 -0.03
C ALA A 203 -14.47 -5.00 -1.49
N GLU A 204 -15.39 -4.13 -1.92
CA GLU A 204 -15.80 -3.95 -3.31
C GLU A 204 -15.61 -2.49 -3.66
N ILE A 205 -14.70 -2.20 -4.58
CA ILE A 205 -14.20 -0.85 -4.85
C ILE A 205 -14.32 -0.56 -6.33
N GLU A 206 -14.87 0.59 -6.67
CA GLU A 206 -14.73 1.21 -7.98
C GLU A 206 -13.60 2.23 -7.92
N ARG A 207 -12.66 2.14 -8.86
CA ARG A 207 -11.55 3.09 -8.98
C ARG A 207 -11.60 3.76 -10.34
N VAL A 208 -11.61 5.09 -10.32
CA VAL A 208 -11.56 5.96 -11.48
C VAL A 208 -10.25 6.76 -11.43
N GLN A 209 -9.48 6.71 -12.52
CA GLN A 209 -8.26 7.48 -12.66
C GLN A 209 -8.39 8.46 -13.82
N GLU A 210 -8.23 9.73 -13.50
CA GLU A 210 -8.22 10.85 -14.44
C GLU A 210 -6.81 11.40 -14.58
N GLN A 211 -6.38 11.66 -15.81
CA GLN A 211 -5.10 12.31 -16.11
C GLN A 211 -5.32 13.28 -17.27
N LYS A 212 -4.88 14.54 -17.11
CA LYS A 212 -5.04 15.56 -18.15
C LYS A 212 -4.51 15.08 -19.50
N GLY A 213 -5.34 15.13 -20.53
CA GLY A 213 -5.00 14.71 -21.89
C GLY A 213 -5.01 13.20 -22.13
N LYS A 214 -5.55 12.40 -21.22
CA LYS A 214 -5.74 10.97 -21.39
C LYS A 214 -7.18 10.59 -21.11
N GLU A 215 -7.61 9.47 -21.72
CA GLU A 215 -8.88 8.85 -21.44
C GLU A 215 -8.96 8.41 -19.97
N GLU A 216 -10.13 8.56 -19.38
CA GLU A 216 -10.44 8.09 -18.03
C GLU A 216 -10.32 6.56 -17.96
N ARG A 217 -9.69 6.07 -16.90
CA ARG A 217 -9.53 4.63 -16.67
C ARG A 217 -10.39 4.21 -15.48
N ARG A 218 -11.32 3.28 -15.74
CA ARG A 218 -12.17 2.67 -14.71
C ARG A 218 -11.79 1.23 -14.48
N ARG A 219 -11.85 0.80 -13.22
CA ARG A 219 -11.72 -0.60 -12.82
C ARG A 219 -12.50 -0.89 -11.56
N THR A 220 -12.94 -2.11 -11.40
CA THR A 220 -13.48 -2.63 -10.15
C THR A 220 -12.45 -3.53 -9.48
N ILE A 221 -12.38 -3.45 -8.15
CA ILE A 221 -11.45 -4.24 -7.34
C ILE A 221 -12.27 -4.92 -6.26
N THR A 222 -12.19 -6.24 -6.19
CA THR A 222 -12.75 -7.01 -5.10
C THR A 222 -11.61 -7.59 -4.27
N VAL A 223 -11.60 -7.28 -2.98
CA VAL A 223 -10.67 -7.83 -2.00
C VAL A 223 -11.45 -8.80 -1.13
N THR A 224 -10.93 -10.01 -0.92
CA THR A 224 -11.55 -11.00 -0.04
C THR A 224 -10.49 -11.68 0.80
N LEU A 225 -10.68 -11.71 2.11
CA LEU A 225 -9.81 -12.44 3.03
C LEU A 225 -9.77 -13.93 2.62
N ARG A 226 -8.59 -14.50 2.60
CA ARG A 226 -8.39 -15.93 2.46
C ARG A 226 -8.21 -16.58 3.81
N GLU A 227 -7.24 -16.11 4.55
CA GLU A 227 -6.84 -16.60 5.87
C GLU A 227 -5.99 -15.55 6.57
N GLY A 228 -5.91 -15.64 7.89
CA GLY A 228 -5.04 -14.79 8.69
C GLY A 228 -5.12 -15.18 10.16
N GLU A 229 -4.03 -14.94 10.87
CA GLU A 229 -3.89 -15.24 12.30
C GLU A 229 -3.21 -14.09 13.03
N ALA A 230 -3.49 -13.95 14.33
CA ALA A 230 -2.91 -12.93 15.19
C ALA A 230 -1.43 -13.20 15.53
N THR A 231 -0.93 -14.40 15.26
CA THR A 231 0.45 -14.84 15.55
C THR A 231 0.98 -15.69 14.42
N GLY A 232 2.29 -15.97 14.43
CA GLY A 232 2.93 -16.87 13.48
C GLY A 232 3.45 -16.20 12.22
N ALA A 233 3.38 -14.86 12.08
CA ALA A 233 4.02 -14.15 10.98
C ALA A 233 5.53 -14.41 10.98
N THR A 234 6.07 -14.74 9.80
CA THR A 234 7.49 -14.88 9.56
C THR A 234 7.95 -13.87 8.52
N SER A 235 9.11 -13.24 8.77
CA SER A 235 9.68 -12.27 7.83
C SER A 235 10.12 -12.96 6.53
N GLN A 236 9.81 -12.33 5.41
CA GLN A 236 10.29 -12.71 4.08
C GLN A 236 11.67 -12.11 3.78
N PHE A 237 12.17 -11.21 4.63
CA PHE A 237 13.45 -10.55 4.44
C PHE A 237 14.59 -11.33 5.07
N PRO A 238 15.76 -11.40 4.39
CA PRO A 238 17.00 -11.82 5.03
C PRO A 238 17.37 -10.81 6.12
N LYS A 239 18.02 -11.27 7.18
CA LYS A 239 18.52 -10.39 8.25
C LYS A 239 20.03 -10.48 8.33
N PRO A 240 20.71 -9.32 8.40
CA PRO A 240 20.24 -7.95 8.19
C PRO A 240 20.19 -7.54 6.70
N VAL A 241 19.36 -6.54 6.36
CA VAL A 241 19.40 -5.89 5.04
C VAL A 241 20.49 -4.82 5.08
N THR A 242 21.64 -5.10 4.47
CA THR A 242 22.84 -4.23 4.53
C THR A 242 22.96 -3.31 3.32
N ARG A 243 22.46 -3.73 2.16
CA ARG A 243 22.54 -2.96 0.91
C ARG A 243 21.63 -1.74 0.96
N GLU A 244 22.20 -0.55 0.68
CA GLU A 244 21.44 0.69 0.56
C GLU A 244 21.29 1.11 -0.90
N LYS A 245 20.14 1.72 -1.21
CA LYS A 245 19.89 2.38 -2.50
C LYS A 245 19.48 3.82 -2.28
N GLY A 246 20.21 4.72 -2.89
CA GLY A 246 19.84 6.13 -3.03
C GLY A 246 18.86 6.30 -4.20
N LEU A 247 18.39 7.54 -4.39
CA LEU A 247 17.41 7.89 -5.41
C LEU A 247 17.85 7.48 -6.83
N LEU A 248 19.12 7.71 -7.18
CA LEU A 248 19.67 7.33 -8.48
C LEU A 248 19.68 5.81 -8.69
N GLY A 249 20.01 5.04 -7.64
CA GLY A 249 19.98 3.57 -7.68
C GLY A 249 18.56 2.97 -7.79
N LEU A 250 17.51 3.75 -7.52
CA LEU A 250 16.12 3.36 -7.77
C LEU A 250 15.72 3.58 -9.23
N LEU A 251 16.35 4.53 -9.92
CA LEU A 251 16.04 4.95 -11.29
C LEU A 251 16.89 4.23 -12.32
N PHE A 252 18.15 4.05 -12.00
CA PHE A 252 19.17 3.51 -12.89
C PHE A 252 19.85 2.32 -12.20
N ASN A 253 20.22 1.35 -12.98
CA ASN A 253 21.15 0.30 -12.56
C ASN A 253 22.46 0.54 -13.22
#